data_5edb03f451d6faef75476f1508f00cb1
#
_entry.id   5edb03f451d6faef75476f1508f00cb1
#
_cell.length_a   1.000
_cell.length_b   1.000
_cell.length_c   1.000
_cell.angle_alpha   90.00
_cell.angle_beta   90.00
_cell.angle_gamma   90.00
#
_symmetry.space_group_name_H-M   'P 1'
#
loop_
_entity.id
_entity.type
_entity.pdbx_description
1 polymer ?
#
loop_
_entity_poly.entity_id
_entity_poly.type
_entity_poly.pdbx_seq_one_letter_code
_entity_poly.pdbx_strand_id
1 'polypeptide(L)'
;MKSAKDIKNLLNEWGKNKVPFGFIIDFEGLSPIVFPLKKVPAGIFWQTPQSANIPEINIEEKSLQWNITPVSFEQYLTGFDRVKKHINNGDSYLLNYTQPTTVETNLSAKEIFYRSSALYKIYVENNFVCFSPESFVQIRNGRIFSYPMKGTIEAETENAAELLLKDTKELAEHNTIVDLIRNDLSLVADDVKVEKFRYLDLIKTNQKNLWQVSSEISGKLPENYAENIGDIIFK
;
A
#
# COMPACT_ATOMS: atom_id res chain seq x y z
N MET A 1 -0.88 26.21 -4.30
CA MET A 1 -0.48 24.85 -3.89
C MET A 1 1.02 24.85 -3.60
N LYS A 2 1.49 24.14 -2.58
CA LYS A 2 2.93 23.97 -2.32
C LYS A 2 3.51 23.04 -3.39
N SER A 3 4.69 23.34 -3.91
CA SER A 3 5.37 22.44 -4.84
C SER A 3 5.84 21.16 -4.14
N ALA A 4 6.13 20.09 -4.87
CA ALA A 4 6.71 18.87 -4.30
C ALA A 4 8.02 19.19 -3.53
N LYS A 5 8.82 20.14 -4.04
CA LYS A 5 10.03 20.62 -3.36
C LYS A 5 9.73 21.26 -2.00
N ASP A 6 8.67 22.08 -1.92
CA ASP A 6 8.29 22.74 -0.66
C ASP A 6 7.81 21.70 0.37
N ILE A 7 7.09 20.67 -0.09
CA ILE A 7 6.63 19.57 0.78
C ILE A 7 7.82 18.77 1.30
N LYS A 8 8.77 18.39 0.45
CA LYS A 8 9.98 17.68 0.86
C LYS A 8 10.75 18.46 1.94
N ASN A 9 10.98 19.76 1.71
CA ASN A 9 11.65 20.63 2.67
C ASN A 9 10.90 20.71 4.01
N LEU A 10 9.56 20.77 3.97
CA LEU A 10 8.73 20.80 5.16
C LEU A 10 8.82 19.49 5.95
N LEU A 11 8.79 18.35 5.26
CA LEU A 11 8.95 17.03 5.91
C LEU A 11 10.34 16.87 6.50
N ASN A 12 11.40 17.35 5.82
CA ASN A 12 12.76 17.38 6.33
C ASN A 12 12.87 18.21 7.61
N GLU A 13 12.24 19.41 7.63
CA GLU A 13 12.18 20.25 8.81
C GLU A 13 11.46 19.55 9.97
N TRP A 14 10.32 18.89 9.70
CA TRP A 14 9.61 18.13 10.72
C TRP A 14 10.42 16.95 11.24
N GLY A 15 11.09 16.22 10.36
CA GLY A 15 11.96 15.11 10.75
C GLY A 15 13.13 15.58 11.63
N LYS A 16 13.81 16.66 11.25
CA LYS A 16 14.88 17.29 12.03
C LYS A 16 14.40 17.68 13.44
N ASN A 17 13.20 18.27 13.53
CA ASN A 17 12.60 18.71 14.78
C ASN A 17 11.84 17.60 15.52
N LYS A 18 11.90 16.34 15.05
CA LYS A 18 11.20 15.17 15.61
C LYS A 18 9.68 15.39 15.77
N VAL A 19 9.08 16.14 14.82
CA VAL A 19 7.63 16.35 14.78
C VAL A 19 6.99 15.16 14.07
N PRO A 20 6.16 14.36 14.76
CA PRO A 20 5.41 13.28 14.11
C PRO A 20 4.43 13.87 13.09
N PHE A 21 4.38 13.29 11.89
CA PHE A 21 3.53 13.78 10.81
C PHE A 21 2.86 12.63 10.05
N GLY A 22 1.76 12.95 9.37
CA GLY A 22 1.11 12.12 8.37
C GLY A 22 1.25 12.74 6.99
N PHE A 23 1.20 11.88 5.97
CA PHE A 23 1.20 12.31 4.58
C PHE A 23 0.31 11.41 3.72
N ILE A 24 -0.27 11.99 2.69
CA ILE A 24 -1.00 11.32 1.61
C ILE A 24 -0.47 11.91 0.32
N ILE A 25 0.04 11.07 -0.56
CA ILE A 25 0.61 11.50 -1.84
C ILE A 25 -0.19 10.81 -2.93
N ASP A 26 -0.79 11.60 -3.82
CA ASP A 26 -1.48 11.12 -5.02
C ASP A 26 -0.47 10.54 -6.03
N PHE A 27 -0.95 9.74 -6.96
CA PHE A 27 -0.10 9.05 -7.93
C PHE A 27 0.81 10.00 -8.73
N GLU A 28 0.28 11.15 -9.15
CA GLU A 28 1.04 12.16 -9.88
C GLU A 28 1.91 13.04 -8.96
N GLY A 29 1.74 12.96 -7.64
CA GLY A 29 2.44 13.80 -6.68
C GLY A 29 2.08 15.30 -6.75
N LEU A 30 0.93 15.63 -7.34
CA LEU A 30 0.52 17.01 -7.61
C LEU A 30 -0.23 17.66 -6.44
N SER A 31 -0.88 16.87 -5.61
CA SER A 31 -1.76 17.35 -4.52
C SER A 31 -1.47 16.65 -3.18
N PRO A 32 -0.22 16.62 -2.70
CA PRO A 32 0.12 15.95 -1.46
C PRO A 32 -0.53 16.64 -0.27
N ILE A 33 -1.11 15.85 0.64
CA ILE A 33 -1.64 16.29 1.93
C ILE A 33 -0.61 15.93 2.99
N VAL A 34 -0.12 16.89 3.75
CA VAL A 34 0.83 16.68 4.85
C VAL A 34 0.41 17.45 6.08
N PHE A 35 0.53 16.84 7.25
CA PHE A 35 0.11 17.45 8.51
C PHE A 35 0.89 16.88 9.70
N PRO A 36 1.21 17.68 10.72
CA PRO A 36 1.71 17.14 11.97
C PRO A 36 0.60 16.37 12.69
N LEU A 37 0.93 15.24 13.32
CA LEU A 37 -0.08 14.39 13.99
C LEU A 37 -0.80 15.10 15.14
N LYS A 38 -0.20 16.14 15.73
CA LYS A 38 -0.87 16.99 16.72
C LYS A 38 -1.98 17.87 16.13
N LYS A 39 -2.04 18.01 14.79
CA LYS A 39 -2.99 18.86 14.08
C LYS A 39 -3.47 18.16 12.80
N VAL A 40 -4.08 17.00 12.97
CA VAL A 40 -4.72 16.28 11.86
C VAL A 40 -5.87 17.11 11.31
N PRO A 41 -5.97 17.31 9.99
CA PRO A 41 -7.11 18.00 9.38
C PRO A 41 -8.43 17.29 9.73
N ALA A 42 -9.48 18.09 9.97
CA ALA A 42 -10.82 17.54 10.16
C ALA A 42 -11.20 16.66 8.95
N GLY A 43 -11.90 15.55 9.21
CA GLY A 43 -12.33 14.63 8.16
C GLY A 43 -11.26 13.64 7.68
N ILE A 44 -10.05 13.64 8.24
CA ILE A 44 -9.04 12.60 7.97
C ILE A 44 -8.98 11.63 9.15
N PHE A 45 -9.35 10.37 8.91
CA PHE A 45 -9.24 9.28 9.87
C PHE A 45 -8.34 8.18 9.32
N TRP A 46 -7.54 7.58 10.18
CA TRP A 46 -6.61 6.53 9.80
C TRP A 46 -6.38 5.53 10.93
N GLN A 47 -5.96 4.34 10.56
CA GLN A 47 -5.52 3.28 11.46
C GLN A 47 -4.34 2.54 10.86
N THR A 48 -3.37 2.25 11.72
CA THR A 48 -2.27 1.31 11.49
C THR A 48 -2.24 0.31 12.66
N PRO A 49 -1.47 -0.78 12.60
CA PRO A 49 -1.32 -1.68 13.74
C PRO A 49 -0.79 -1.02 15.02
N GLN A 50 -0.09 0.13 14.90
CA GLN A 50 0.54 0.80 16.03
C GLN A 50 -0.28 1.96 16.58
N SER A 51 -1.13 2.59 15.79
CA SER A 51 -1.89 3.76 16.22
C SER A 51 -3.06 4.10 15.30
N ALA A 52 -4.02 4.87 15.83
CA ALA A 52 -5.17 5.35 15.09
C ALA A 52 -5.62 6.70 15.64
N ASN A 53 -6.39 7.45 14.82
CA ASN A 53 -7.09 8.68 15.24
C ASN A 53 -8.61 8.57 15.05
N ILE A 54 -9.15 7.36 15.12
CA ILE A 54 -10.56 7.09 14.84
C ILE A 54 -11.42 7.52 16.04
N PRO A 55 -12.32 8.51 15.92
CA PRO A 55 -13.27 8.85 16.96
C PRO A 55 -14.26 7.70 17.18
N GLU A 56 -14.67 7.51 18.42
CA GLU A 56 -15.80 6.64 18.71
C GLU A 56 -17.08 7.28 18.18
N ILE A 57 -17.79 6.58 17.30
CA ILE A 57 -19.11 6.98 16.82
C ILE A 57 -20.05 5.79 16.89
N ASN A 58 -21.31 6.09 17.11
CA ASN A 58 -22.33 5.06 17.01
C ASN A 58 -22.71 4.87 15.54
N ILE A 59 -22.43 3.68 14.98
CA ILE A 59 -22.81 3.31 13.62
C ILE A 59 -24.08 2.46 13.70
N GLU A 60 -25.12 2.95 13.07
CA GLU A 60 -26.37 2.21 12.94
C GLU A 60 -26.13 0.89 12.20
N GLU A 61 -26.59 -0.21 12.77
CA GLU A 61 -26.56 -1.50 12.08
C GLU A 61 -27.56 -1.47 10.91
N LYS A 62 -27.02 -1.64 9.70
CA LYS A 62 -27.80 -1.76 8.47
C LYS A 62 -27.42 -3.05 7.77
N SER A 63 -28.37 -3.72 7.15
CA SER A 63 -28.07 -4.81 6.21
C SER A 63 -27.27 -4.25 5.04
N LEU A 64 -26.16 -4.90 4.71
CA LEU A 64 -25.29 -4.48 3.62
C LEU A 64 -25.98 -4.72 2.27
N GLN A 65 -26.11 -3.67 1.47
CA GLN A 65 -26.39 -3.74 0.04
C GLN A 65 -25.09 -3.40 -0.69
N TRP A 66 -24.63 -4.31 -1.55
CA TRP A 66 -23.35 -4.17 -2.24
C TRP A 66 -23.43 -4.77 -3.64
N ASN A 67 -23.66 -3.91 -4.63
CA ASN A 67 -23.76 -4.29 -6.04
C ASN A 67 -22.51 -3.77 -6.77
N ILE A 68 -21.87 -4.63 -7.54
CA ILE A 68 -20.69 -4.29 -8.32
C ILE A 68 -20.98 -4.43 -9.81
N THR A 69 -20.53 -3.44 -10.58
CA THR A 69 -20.63 -3.44 -12.04
C THR A 69 -19.23 -3.21 -12.61
N PRO A 70 -18.46 -4.26 -12.87
CA PRO A 70 -17.15 -4.15 -13.51
C PRO A 70 -17.28 -3.69 -14.95
N VAL A 71 -16.19 -3.20 -15.54
CA VAL A 71 -16.13 -2.95 -16.98
C VAL A 71 -16.41 -4.25 -17.76
N SER A 72 -16.96 -4.13 -18.98
CA SER A 72 -17.20 -5.32 -19.81
C SER A 72 -15.88 -6.05 -20.12
N PHE A 73 -15.97 -7.37 -20.33
CA PHE A 73 -14.79 -8.15 -20.71
C PHE A 73 -14.12 -7.62 -22.00
N GLU A 74 -14.91 -7.14 -22.95
CA GLU A 74 -14.42 -6.55 -24.19
C GLU A 74 -13.60 -5.28 -23.93
N GLN A 75 -14.09 -4.38 -23.07
CA GLN A 75 -13.33 -3.18 -22.68
C GLN A 75 -12.05 -3.55 -21.94
N TYR A 76 -12.11 -4.50 -21.01
CA TYR A 76 -10.92 -5.00 -20.33
C TYR A 76 -9.91 -5.59 -21.31
N LEU A 77 -10.35 -6.44 -22.24
CA LEU A 77 -9.51 -7.12 -23.21
C LEU A 77 -8.79 -6.13 -24.13
N THR A 78 -9.48 -5.08 -24.58
CA THR A 78 -8.88 -4.02 -25.40
C THR A 78 -7.66 -3.39 -24.74
N GLY A 79 -7.76 -3.04 -23.47
CA GLY A 79 -6.62 -2.49 -22.71
C GLY A 79 -5.55 -3.53 -22.42
N PHE A 80 -5.94 -4.75 -22.09
CA PHE A 80 -5.02 -5.86 -21.83
C PHE A 80 -4.16 -6.19 -23.07
N ASP A 81 -4.77 -6.27 -24.26
CA ASP A 81 -4.05 -6.54 -25.51
C ASP A 81 -3.06 -5.43 -25.85
N ARG A 82 -3.42 -4.17 -25.55
CA ARG A 82 -2.50 -3.04 -25.68
C ARG A 82 -1.27 -3.21 -24.77
N VAL A 83 -1.48 -3.53 -23.51
CA VAL A 83 -0.41 -3.80 -22.55
C VAL A 83 0.48 -4.95 -23.02
N LYS A 84 -0.14 -6.07 -23.42
CA LYS A 84 0.56 -7.26 -23.92
C LYS A 84 1.40 -6.94 -25.15
N LYS A 85 0.90 -6.12 -26.08
CA LYS A 85 1.66 -5.65 -27.24
C LYS A 85 2.93 -4.90 -26.83
N HIS A 86 2.82 -3.96 -25.88
CA HIS A 86 3.97 -3.19 -25.39
C HIS A 86 5.00 -4.06 -24.66
N ILE A 87 4.54 -5.03 -23.84
CA ILE A 87 5.43 -6.01 -23.21
C ILE A 87 6.15 -6.85 -24.26
N ASN A 88 5.45 -7.35 -25.28
CA ASN A 88 6.05 -8.14 -26.35
C ASN A 88 7.05 -7.35 -27.20
N ASN A 89 6.88 -6.04 -27.32
CA ASN A 89 7.82 -5.15 -28.00
C ASN A 89 9.07 -4.82 -27.14
N GLY A 90 9.08 -5.19 -25.86
CA GLY A 90 10.17 -4.85 -24.93
C GLY A 90 10.08 -3.44 -24.36
N ASP A 91 8.95 -2.75 -24.50
CA ASP A 91 8.74 -1.40 -23.95
C ASP A 91 8.67 -1.43 -22.39
N SER A 92 8.23 -2.56 -21.83
CA SER A 92 8.24 -2.90 -20.43
C SER A 92 8.22 -4.42 -20.27
N TYR A 93 8.61 -4.93 -19.12
CA TYR A 93 8.55 -6.37 -18.79
C TYR A 93 7.55 -6.68 -17.68
N LEU A 94 7.07 -5.66 -16.96
CA LEU A 94 6.03 -5.78 -15.93
C LEU A 94 5.16 -4.53 -15.93
N LEU A 95 3.86 -4.70 -15.81
CA LEU A 95 2.89 -3.61 -15.70
C LEU A 95 1.69 -4.08 -14.88
N ASN A 96 1.22 -3.23 -13.97
CA ASN A 96 0.00 -3.45 -13.22
C ASN A 96 -1.18 -2.78 -13.95
N TYR A 97 -1.97 -3.59 -14.67
CA TYR A 97 -3.13 -3.11 -15.41
C TYR A 97 -4.39 -3.19 -14.54
N THR A 98 -4.97 -2.06 -14.22
CA THR A 98 -6.17 -1.94 -13.38
C THR A 98 -7.33 -1.31 -14.14
N GLN A 99 -8.56 -1.68 -13.74
CA GLN A 99 -9.80 -1.09 -14.23
C GLN A 99 -10.70 -0.73 -13.05
N PRO A 100 -11.42 0.40 -13.11
CA PRO A 100 -12.37 0.76 -12.09
C PRO A 100 -13.59 -0.17 -12.12
N THR A 101 -14.12 -0.48 -10.94
CA THR A 101 -15.39 -1.19 -10.80
C THR A 101 -16.38 -0.28 -10.09
N THR A 102 -17.52 -0.01 -10.72
CA THR A 102 -18.59 0.76 -10.08
C THR A 102 -19.21 -0.04 -8.94
N VAL A 103 -19.38 0.61 -7.79
CA VAL A 103 -19.99 0.03 -6.60
C VAL A 103 -21.21 0.86 -6.20
N GLU A 104 -22.37 0.21 -6.12
CA GLU A 104 -23.58 0.78 -5.56
C GLU A 104 -23.82 0.17 -4.19
N THR A 105 -23.91 1.01 -3.16
CA THR A 105 -24.10 0.55 -1.78
C THR A 105 -24.96 1.53 -0.99
N ASN A 106 -25.64 1.02 0.05
CA ASN A 106 -26.37 1.82 1.02
C ASN A 106 -25.50 2.38 2.15
N LEU A 107 -24.16 2.17 2.08
CA LEU A 107 -23.20 2.68 3.04
C LEU A 107 -22.46 3.89 2.49
N SER A 108 -22.26 4.91 3.30
CA SER A 108 -21.30 5.98 3.03
C SER A 108 -19.86 5.48 3.12
N ALA A 109 -18.91 6.17 2.49
CA ALA A 109 -17.49 5.85 2.61
C ALA A 109 -17.02 5.85 4.08
N LYS A 110 -17.59 6.70 4.92
CA LYS A 110 -17.32 6.74 6.36
C LYS A 110 -17.81 5.47 7.06
N GLU A 111 -19.02 5.01 6.78
CA GLU A 111 -19.55 3.75 7.33
C GLU A 111 -18.71 2.55 6.86
N ILE A 112 -18.28 2.53 5.60
CA ILE A 112 -17.39 1.50 5.07
C ILE A 112 -16.06 1.50 5.85
N PHE A 113 -15.46 2.68 6.09
CA PHE A 113 -14.24 2.81 6.87
C PHE A 113 -14.37 2.22 8.28
N TYR A 114 -15.44 2.55 8.98
CA TYR A 114 -15.66 2.08 10.35
C TYR A 114 -15.96 0.58 10.44
N ARG A 115 -16.66 0.03 9.47
CA ARG A 115 -17.03 -1.40 9.42
C ARG A 115 -15.89 -2.31 8.98
N SER A 116 -14.85 -1.74 8.35
CA SER A 116 -13.70 -2.50 7.88
C SER A 116 -12.77 -2.90 9.03
N SER A 117 -12.27 -4.13 8.98
CA SER A 117 -11.25 -4.69 9.89
C SER A 117 -9.83 -4.69 9.30
N ALA A 118 -9.57 -3.94 8.21
CA ALA A 118 -8.26 -3.88 7.57
C ALA A 118 -7.18 -3.37 8.54
N LEU A 119 -5.95 -3.91 8.42
CA LEU A 119 -4.79 -3.52 9.23
C LEU A 119 -4.42 -2.06 9.04
N TYR A 120 -4.36 -1.62 7.78
CA TYR A 120 -4.12 -0.23 7.40
C TYR A 120 -5.37 0.29 6.72
N LYS A 121 -5.91 1.37 7.21
CA LYS A 121 -7.06 2.04 6.60
C LYS A 121 -6.98 3.54 6.76
N ILE A 122 -7.45 4.26 5.75
CA ILE A 122 -7.52 5.71 5.73
C ILE A 122 -8.85 6.15 5.11
N TYR A 123 -9.44 7.17 5.70
CA TYR A 123 -10.62 7.86 5.20
C TYR A 123 -10.31 9.34 5.06
N VAL A 124 -10.64 9.91 3.92
CA VAL A 124 -10.57 11.35 3.65
C VAL A 124 -11.96 11.80 3.25
N GLU A 125 -12.57 12.64 4.08
CA GLU A 125 -13.95 13.10 3.94
C GLU A 125 -14.21 13.72 2.56
N ASN A 126 -15.33 13.36 1.94
CA ASN A 126 -15.74 13.75 0.60
C ASN A 126 -14.73 13.42 -0.51
N ASN A 127 -13.81 12.48 -0.27
CA ASN A 127 -12.80 12.10 -1.24
C ASN A 127 -12.74 10.58 -1.41
N PHE A 128 -12.12 9.85 -0.49
CA PHE A 128 -11.97 8.41 -0.62
C PHE A 128 -11.88 7.68 0.74
N VAL A 129 -12.03 6.37 0.67
CA VAL A 129 -11.59 5.41 1.69
C VAL A 129 -10.65 4.40 1.03
N CYS A 130 -9.57 4.05 1.72
CA CYS A 130 -8.60 3.10 1.22
C CYS A 130 -8.20 2.10 2.31
N PHE A 131 -7.94 0.87 1.89
CA PHE A 131 -7.53 -0.25 2.74
C PHE A 131 -6.30 -0.93 2.16
N SER A 132 -5.41 -1.39 3.03
CA SER A 132 -4.25 -2.17 2.62
C SER A 132 -3.90 -3.25 3.65
N PRO A 133 -3.49 -4.45 3.23
CA PRO A 133 -2.83 -5.40 4.09
C PRO A 133 -1.34 -5.08 4.26
N GLU A 134 -0.78 -4.24 3.40
CA GLU A 134 0.64 -3.98 3.21
C GLU A 134 1.03 -2.60 3.74
N SER A 135 2.18 -2.51 4.44
CA SER A 135 2.77 -1.23 4.81
C SER A 135 3.60 -0.66 3.65
N PHE A 136 3.64 0.67 3.53
CA PHE A 136 4.53 1.32 2.58
C PHE A 136 5.99 1.02 2.91
N VAL A 137 6.51 1.60 3.99
CA VAL A 137 7.81 1.30 4.57
C VAL A 137 7.75 1.42 6.09
N GLN A 138 8.70 0.80 6.78
CA GLN A 138 8.91 0.99 8.21
C GLN A 138 10.34 1.40 8.48
N ILE A 139 10.54 2.39 9.33
CA ILE A 139 11.88 2.81 9.77
C ILE A 139 11.99 2.52 11.27
N ARG A 140 12.97 1.68 11.63
CA ARG A 140 13.27 1.34 13.03
C ARG A 140 14.77 1.13 13.22
N ASN A 141 15.31 1.67 14.30
CA ASN A 141 16.72 1.53 14.67
C ASN A 141 17.69 1.90 13.52
N GLY A 142 17.39 2.98 12.76
CA GLY A 142 18.23 3.44 11.66
C GLY A 142 18.21 2.55 10.41
N ARG A 143 17.27 1.60 10.32
CA ARG A 143 17.05 0.80 9.11
C ARG A 143 15.66 1.04 8.55
N ILE A 144 15.55 1.07 7.23
CA ILE A 144 14.30 1.06 6.48
C ILE A 144 13.96 -0.37 6.09
N PHE A 145 12.67 -0.72 6.17
CA PHE A 145 12.13 -2.03 5.84
C PHE A 145 10.97 -1.90 4.85
N SER A 146 10.90 -2.82 3.92
CA SER A 146 9.74 -3.03 3.05
C SER A 146 9.36 -4.51 3.05
N TYR A 147 8.06 -4.77 2.85
CA TYR A 147 7.48 -6.10 2.94
C TYR A 147 6.67 -6.40 1.67
N PRO A 148 7.33 -6.56 0.50
CA PRO A 148 6.62 -6.85 -0.74
C PRO A 148 5.85 -8.16 -0.65
N MET A 149 4.62 -8.13 -1.14
CA MET A 149 3.66 -9.23 -1.12
C MET A 149 3.28 -9.61 -2.54
N LYS A 150 3.38 -10.89 -2.90
CA LYS A 150 2.93 -11.44 -4.19
C LYS A 150 2.50 -12.89 -4.05
N GLY A 151 1.44 -13.24 -4.76
CA GLY A 151 0.85 -14.56 -4.73
C GLY A 151 -0.10 -14.75 -3.54
N THR A 152 -1.34 -15.08 -3.84
CA THR A 152 -2.39 -15.38 -2.85
C THR A 152 -3.15 -16.62 -3.24
N ILE A 153 -3.59 -17.38 -2.24
CA ILE A 153 -4.47 -18.52 -2.40
C ILE A 153 -5.46 -18.58 -1.23
N GLU A 154 -6.67 -19.07 -1.45
CA GLU A 154 -7.62 -19.31 -0.36
C GLU A 154 -7.02 -20.26 0.67
N ALA A 155 -7.05 -19.89 1.95
CA ALA A 155 -6.38 -20.65 3.01
C ALA A 155 -7.01 -22.02 3.26
N GLU A 156 -8.30 -22.18 2.91
CA GLU A 156 -9.08 -23.42 3.01
C GLU A 156 -8.82 -24.40 1.84
N THR A 157 -8.06 -23.98 0.82
CA THR A 157 -7.65 -24.87 -0.28
C THR A 157 -6.74 -25.98 0.25
N GLU A 158 -6.97 -27.20 -0.16
CA GLU A 158 -6.13 -28.33 0.24
C GLU A 158 -4.68 -28.09 -0.19
N ASN A 159 -3.73 -28.23 0.73
CA ASN A 159 -2.30 -27.99 0.51
C ASN A 159 -1.97 -26.56 0.01
N ALA A 160 -2.83 -25.56 0.31
CA ALA A 160 -2.73 -24.20 -0.17
C ALA A 160 -1.31 -23.60 -0.03
N ALA A 161 -0.70 -23.73 1.14
CA ALA A 161 0.63 -23.21 1.42
C ALA A 161 1.71 -23.81 0.50
N GLU A 162 1.64 -25.13 0.29
CA GLU A 162 2.61 -25.83 -0.57
C GLU A 162 2.39 -25.47 -2.06
N LEU A 163 1.15 -25.44 -2.51
CA LEU A 163 0.79 -25.04 -3.87
C LEU A 163 1.31 -23.63 -4.17
N LEU A 164 1.07 -22.68 -3.27
CA LEU A 164 1.49 -21.29 -3.45
C LEU A 164 3.02 -21.16 -3.48
N LEU A 165 3.74 -21.87 -2.61
CA LEU A 165 5.20 -21.82 -2.59
C LEU A 165 5.85 -22.49 -3.80
N LYS A 166 5.20 -23.48 -4.41
CA LYS A 166 5.70 -24.22 -5.59
C LYS A 166 5.29 -23.58 -6.91
N ASP A 167 4.39 -22.60 -6.92
CA ASP A 167 3.96 -21.93 -8.14
C ASP A 167 5.14 -21.15 -8.76
N THR A 168 5.56 -21.58 -9.95
CA THR A 168 6.71 -21.01 -10.65
C THR A 168 6.44 -19.62 -11.23
N LYS A 169 5.18 -19.33 -11.62
CA LYS A 169 4.76 -18.00 -12.08
C LYS A 169 4.81 -17.01 -10.94
N GLU A 170 4.19 -17.35 -9.81
CA GLU A 170 4.21 -16.50 -8.60
C GLU A 170 5.64 -16.32 -8.07
N LEU A 171 6.50 -17.33 -8.17
CA LEU A 171 7.92 -17.21 -7.84
C LEU A 171 8.64 -16.17 -8.74
N ALA A 172 8.42 -16.22 -10.04
CA ALA A 172 9.04 -15.29 -10.99
C ALA A 172 8.57 -13.84 -10.76
N GLU A 173 7.27 -13.63 -10.55
CA GLU A 173 6.70 -12.31 -10.22
C GLU A 173 7.25 -11.79 -8.89
N HIS A 174 7.33 -12.65 -7.87
CA HIS A 174 7.85 -12.29 -6.55
C HIS A 174 9.33 -11.89 -6.61
N ASN A 175 10.16 -12.64 -7.35
CA ASN A 175 11.56 -12.30 -7.59
C ASN A 175 11.70 -10.90 -8.20
N THR A 176 10.87 -10.60 -9.21
CA THR A 176 10.88 -9.31 -9.90
C THR A 176 10.55 -8.16 -8.94
N ILE A 177 9.53 -8.31 -8.11
CA ILE A 177 9.15 -7.29 -7.13
C ILE A 177 10.19 -7.14 -6.02
N VAL A 178 10.76 -8.23 -5.53
CA VAL A 178 11.83 -8.18 -4.52
C VAL A 178 13.05 -7.43 -5.06
N ASP A 179 13.42 -7.67 -6.33
CA ASP A 179 14.56 -6.98 -6.94
C ASP A 179 14.26 -5.49 -7.19
N LEU A 180 13.04 -5.16 -7.63
CA LEU A 180 12.59 -3.78 -7.78
C LEU A 180 12.69 -3.03 -6.44
N ILE A 181 12.12 -3.57 -5.37
CA ILE A 181 12.15 -2.93 -4.04
C ILE A 181 13.58 -2.83 -3.49
N ARG A 182 14.45 -3.82 -3.74
CA ARG A 182 15.87 -3.71 -3.39
C ARG A 182 16.54 -2.52 -4.09
N ASN A 183 16.27 -2.35 -5.37
CA ASN A 183 16.80 -1.22 -6.15
C ASN A 183 16.26 0.11 -5.60
N ASP A 184 14.96 0.22 -5.33
CA ASP A 184 14.35 1.43 -4.77
C ASP A 184 14.94 1.77 -3.39
N LEU A 185 15.06 0.81 -2.49
CA LEU A 185 15.68 1.03 -1.18
C LEU A 185 17.16 1.44 -1.31
N SER A 186 17.89 0.95 -2.33
CA SER A 186 19.29 1.32 -2.58
C SER A 186 19.48 2.78 -3.00
N LEU A 187 18.40 3.47 -3.40
CA LEU A 187 18.44 4.91 -3.67
C LEU A 187 18.57 5.76 -2.40
N VAL A 188 18.20 5.19 -1.24
CA VAL A 188 18.10 5.92 0.03
C VAL A 188 18.84 5.25 1.20
N ALA A 189 19.33 4.01 1.03
CA ALA A 189 19.92 3.21 2.08
C ALA A 189 21.11 2.39 1.57
N ASP A 190 22.06 2.12 2.45
CA ASP A 190 23.19 1.20 2.24
C ASP A 190 22.87 -0.19 2.81
N ASP A 191 23.73 -1.19 2.50
CA ASP A 191 23.61 -2.57 3.02
C ASP A 191 22.19 -3.13 2.85
N VAL A 192 21.63 -2.96 1.64
CA VAL A 192 20.29 -3.45 1.30
C VAL A 192 20.34 -4.95 1.09
N LYS A 193 19.49 -5.67 1.85
CA LYS A 193 19.44 -7.14 1.81
C LYS A 193 18.04 -7.67 2.03
N VAL A 194 17.82 -8.89 1.55
CA VAL A 194 16.59 -9.66 1.84
C VAL A 194 16.82 -10.39 3.15
N GLU A 195 16.10 -9.98 4.19
CA GLU A 195 16.18 -10.60 5.53
C GLU A 195 15.44 -11.94 5.58
N LYS A 196 14.26 -11.97 4.94
CA LYS A 196 13.46 -13.17 4.77
C LYS A 196 12.89 -13.23 3.37
N PHE A 197 13.04 -14.38 2.73
CA PHE A 197 12.54 -14.58 1.38
C PHE A 197 11.39 -15.57 1.36
N ARG A 198 10.25 -15.15 0.78
CA ARG A 198 9.04 -15.97 0.56
C ARG A 198 8.55 -16.72 1.82
N TYR A 199 8.16 -15.99 2.82
CA TYR A 199 7.41 -16.54 3.95
C TYR A 199 5.90 -16.35 3.76
N LEU A 200 5.11 -17.17 4.47
CA LEU A 200 3.66 -17.16 4.38
C LEU A 200 3.05 -16.29 5.48
N ASP A 201 2.15 -15.39 5.09
CA ASP A 201 1.29 -14.62 5.97
C ASP A 201 -0.17 -15.03 5.79
N LEU A 202 -0.92 -15.16 6.88
CA LEU A 202 -2.35 -15.41 6.85
C LEU A 202 -3.10 -14.08 6.91
N ILE A 203 -3.76 -13.71 5.81
CA ILE A 203 -4.63 -12.54 5.74
C ILE A 203 -6.05 -12.96 6.08
N LYS A 204 -6.58 -12.39 7.15
CA LYS A 204 -7.98 -12.56 7.53
C LYS A 204 -8.85 -11.58 6.73
N THR A 205 -9.87 -12.07 6.06
CA THR A 205 -10.84 -11.26 5.33
C THR A 205 -12.27 -11.51 5.83
N ASN A 206 -13.22 -10.73 5.33
CA ASN A 206 -14.63 -10.86 5.72
C ASN A 206 -15.31 -12.11 5.13
N GLN A 207 -14.71 -12.73 4.10
CA GLN A 207 -15.28 -13.90 3.42
C GLN A 207 -14.44 -15.13 3.65
N LYS A 208 -13.21 -15.14 3.12
CA LYS A 208 -12.30 -16.28 3.19
C LYS A 208 -10.90 -15.79 3.58
N ASN A 209 -10.24 -16.53 4.45
CA ASN A 209 -8.85 -16.25 4.75
C ASN A 209 -7.96 -16.56 3.54
N LEU A 210 -6.87 -15.83 3.40
CA LEU A 210 -5.92 -15.98 2.29
C LEU A 210 -4.52 -16.25 2.84
N TRP A 211 -3.84 -17.26 2.30
CA TRP A 211 -2.39 -17.32 2.39
C TRP A 211 -1.79 -16.37 1.37
N GLN A 212 -0.81 -15.61 1.81
CA GLN A 212 -0.04 -14.69 0.97
C GLN A 212 1.44 -14.91 1.18
N VAL A 213 2.22 -14.81 0.10
CA VAL A 213 3.68 -14.86 0.16
C VAL A 213 4.23 -13.45 0.30
N SER A 214 5.07 -13.25 1.32
CA SER A 214 5.75 -11.99 1.60
C SER A 214 7.26 -12.19 1.64
N SER A 215 8.02 -11.11 1.46
CA SER A 215 9.44 -11.04 1.79
C SER A 215 9.71 -9.84 2.67
N GLU A 216 10.80 -9.89 3.44
CA GLU A 216 11.27 -8.77 4.26
C GLU A 216 12.61 -8.29 3.69
N ILE A 217 12.67 -7.02 3.29
CA ILE A 217 13.86 -6.36 2.76
C ILE A 217 14.23 -5.23 3.69
N SER A 218 15.50 -5.06 4.00
CA SER A 218 15.96 -3.95 4.82
C SER A 218 17.18 -3.26 4.22
N GLY A 219 17.37 -1.98 4.56
CA GLY A 219 18.57 -1.21 4.25
C GLY A 219 18.95 -0.31 5.43
N LYS A 220 20.25 0.00 5.57
CA LYS A 220 20.74 0.92 6.61
C LYS A 220 20.64 2.35 6.11
N LEU A 221 19.87 3.18 6.82
CA LEU A 221 19.76 4.60 6.52
C LEU A 221 21.00 5.39 7.01
N PRO A 222 21.34 6.52 6.37
CA PRO A 222 22.31 7.47 6.90
C PRO A 222 21.97 7.93 8.31
N GLU A 223 22.96 8.28 9.13
CA GLU A 223 22.72 8.73 10.51
C GLU A 223 21.78 9.95 10.59
N ASN A 224 21.83 10.83 9.59
CA ASN A 224 20.98 12.01 9.49
C ASN A 224 19.68 11.80 8.71
N TYR A 225 19.21 10.54 8.56
CA TYR A 225 18.02 10.21 7.76
C TYR A 225 16.78 11.01 8.18
N ALA A 226 16.63 11.31 9.47
CA ALA A 226 15.48 12.06 9.95
C ALA A 226 15.43 13.50 9.38
N GLU A 227 16.60 14.13 9.18
CA GLU A 227 16.70 15.46 8.57
C GLU A 227 16.45 15.45 7.06
N ASN A 228 16.44 14.27 6.44
CA ASN A 228 16.24 14.04 5.01
C ASN A 228 15.02 13.15 4.73
N ILE A 229 14.11 13.02 5.69
CA ILE A 229 12.96 12.10 5.59
C ILE A 229 12.04 12.42 4.41
N GLY A 230 11.86 13.69 4.07
CA GLY A 230 11.10 14.12 2.92
C GLY A 230 11.75 13.68 1.59
N ASP A 231 13.07 13.74 1.49
CA ASP A 231 13.78 13.25 0.31
C ASP A 231 13.68 11.73 0.18
N ILE A 232 13.70 11.00 1.30
CA ILE A 232 13.54 9.55 1.34
C ILE A 232 12.14 9.15 0.87
N ILE A 233 11.09 9.83 1.35
CA ILE A 233 9.68 9.52 1.01
C ILE A 233 9.38 9.78 -0.48
N PHE A 234 10.02 10.78 -1.10
CA PHE A 234 9.77 11.17 -2.48
C PHE A 234 10.77 10.57 -3.50
N LYS A 235 11.58 9.64 -3.09
CA LYS A 235 12.44 8.86 -3.98
C LYS A 235 11.84 7.52 -4.34
#